data_e229c47bfa640b3bff59758d73ea7514
#
_entry.id   e229c47bfa640b3bff59758d73ea7514
#
_cell.length_a   1.000
_cell.length_b   1.000
_cell.length_c   1.000
_cell.angle_alpha   90.00
_cell.angle_beta   90.00
_cell.angle_gamma   90.00
#
_symmetry.space_group_name_H-M   'P 1'
#
loop_
_entity.id
_entity.type
_entity.pdbx_description
1 polymer ?
#
loop_
_entity_poly.entity_id
_entity_poly.type
_entity_poly.pdbx_seq_one_letter_code
_entity_poly.pdbx_strand_id
1 'polypeptide(L)'
;MKKFPQWSVISWIPGILFVAVSLTSCQKADPQMNNSSEQMSEQMKQDIALISSLGYDIADIEKTDDGYLVEGDIWLTDEWLEEAGQQPQTRLTQHNKGYLTSQQYQNKLYMNVGNLTSSSALWTNPATNAIAQWNAVAKCYISISNTSGSNLQEIKIKFENKSSFGNSTAKLMKVTPPSSDGKPGSVTLNADCTFLPDVNNLFDSKVQNNAMYLIMHAIGHSLGLGHSLRNGQLIGDDEDWGTPSNGTSQYDNKSIMTKETSPISWTGFSTQDKRELSLIFPIPGFTAGSIEETKTISQTTGVFSINSVKDASGGTGTIIYAWEKKSDGKWTSISGQTGKNLTNAPVTTELTSEYRRKAVNGTKTLYSNICTVTNSMYEPLTAGSIADTLLIDTANPNEQLRINSTQAAVCPRSAIRYTWETKTGDSWTTIPSAVGESLVTPAPMTFTAMYRRKAACDHENRYSNICTVYNKSFLSGGTIPELIELNKTGFNRFYFDIPY
;
A
#
# COMPACT_ATOMS: atom_id res chain seq x y z
N MET A 1 -3.97 -41.67 0.95
CA MET A 1 -4.84 -41.65 -0.22
C MET A 1 -6.29 -41.83 0.22
N LYS A 2 -7.09 -40.81 0.31
CA LYS A 2 -8.56 -40.92 0.49
C LYS A 2 -9.18 -39.90 -0.49
N LYS A 3 -9.95 -40.44 -1.44
CA LYS A 3 -10.71 -39.73 -2.48
C LYS A 3 -11.94 -39.09 -1.85
N PHE A 4 -12.20 -37.81 -2.14
CA PHE A 4 -13.47 -37.14 -1.89
C PHE A 4 -14.29 -37.13 -3.18
N PRO A 5 -15.61 -37.32 -3.11
CA PRO A 5 -16.48 -37.31 -4.29
C PRO A 5 -16.88 -35.89 -4.69
N GLN A 6 -16.92 -35.66 -6.00
CA GLN A 6 -17.50 -34.48 -6.64
C GLN A 6 -19.04 -34.50 -6.47
N TRP A 7 -19.60 -33.38 -6.03
CA TRP A 7 -21.04 -33.11 -6.08
C TRP A 7 -21.32 -32.09 -7.17
N SER A 8 -22.06 -32.51 -8.18
CA SER A 8 -22.62 -31.67 -9.22
C SER A 8 -23.85 -30.92 -8.66
N VAL A 9 -23.83 -29.58 -8.73
CA VAL A 9 -25.00 -28.76 -8.35
C VAL A 9 -25.79 -28.48 -9.60
N ILE A 10 -27.00 -29.02 -9.64
CA ILE A 10 -28.04 -28.75 -10.64
C ILE A 10 -28.73 -27.44 -10.24
N SER A 11 -28.63 -26.46 -11.12
CA SER A 11 -29.31 -25.16 -11.04
C SER A 11 -30.80 -25.34 -11.38
N TRP A 12 -31.69 -25.04 -10.42
CA TRP A 12 -33.12 -24.86 -10.66
C TRP A 12 -33.46 -23.38 -10.54
N ILE A 13 -33.95 -22.81 -11.63
CA ILE A 13 -34.57 -21.47 -11.67
C ILE A 13 -36.08 -21.66 -11.51
N PRO A 14 -36.73 -21.09 -10.50
CA PRO A 14 -38.18 -21.00 -10.50
C PRO A 14 -38.64 -19.74 -11.24
N GLY A 15 -39.37 -19.94 -12.33
CA GLY A 15 -40.09 -18.90 -13.04
C GLY A 15 -41.21 -18.32 -12.17
N ILE A 16 -41.21 -17.02 -11.98
CA ILE A 16 -42.30 -16.29 -11.32
C ILE A 16 -43.34 -15.97 -12.37
N LEU A 17 -44.50 -16.61 -12.22
CA LEU A 17 -45.69 -16.38 -13.00
C LEU A 17 -46.44 -15.15 -12.45
N PHE A 18 -46.46 -14.04 -13.20
CA PHE A 18 -47.30 -12.88 -12.86
C PHE A 18 -48.76 -13.19 -13.19
N VAL A 19 -49.60 -13.29 -12.16
CA VAL A 19 -51.04 -13.31 -12.31
C VAL A 19 -51.57 -11.87 -12.20
N ALA A 20 -52.01 -11.33 -13.33
CA ALA A 20 -52.70 -10.06 -13.36
C ALA A 20 -54.16 -10.29 -12.88
N VAL A 21 -54.51 -9.78 -11.71
CA VAL A 21 -55.86 -9.71 -11.21
C VAL A 21 -56.45 -8.34 -11.58
N SER A 22 -57.32 -8.32 -12.58
CA SER A 22 -58.13 -7.16 -12.94
C SER A 22 -59.34 -7.07 -12.00
N LEU A 23 -59.31 -6.12 -11.08
CA LEU A 23 -60.48 -5.72 -10.28
C LEU A 23 -61.20 -4.55 -10.96
N THR A 24 -62.32 -4.83 -11.61
CA THR A 24 -63.28 -3.81 -12.00
C THR A 24 -64.11 -3.42 -10.77
N SER A 25 -63.96 -2.21 -10.30
CA SER A 25 -64.85 -1.61 -9.29
C SER A 25 -65.60 -0.44 -9.86
N CYS A 26 -66.93 -0.44 -9.62
CA CYS A 26 -67.84 0.58 -10.06
C CYS A 26 -67.55 1.97 -9.53
N GLN A 27 -67.59 2.95 -10.42
CA GLN A 27 -67.57 4.37 -10.11
C GLN A 27 -68.85 4.85 -9.45
N LYS A 28 -68.71 5.50 -8.30
CA LYS A 28 -69.66 6.45 -7.76
C LYS A 28 -69.07 7.83 -7.87
N ALA A 29 -69.68 8.71 -8.62
CA ALA A 29 -69.28 10.06 -8.80
C ALA A 29 -69.38 10.84 -7.50
N ASP A 30 -68.31 11.44 -7.04
CA ASP A 30 -68.27 12.46 -5.99
C ASP A 30 -67.35 13.65 -6.41
N PRO A 31 -67.56 14.85 -5.89
CA PRO A 31 -67.21 16.10 -6.56
C PRO A 31 -65.69 16.36 -6.52
N GLN A 32 -65.26 17.15 -7.53
CA GLN A 32 -63.91 17.56 -7.78
C GLN A 32 -63.20 18.15 -6.54
N MET A 33 -62.32 17.35 -5.92
CA MET A 33 -61.14 17.88 -5.24
C MET A 33 -60.02 18.03 -6.26
N ASN A 34 -59.51 19.22 -6.45
CA ASN A 34 -58.27 19.45 -7.15
C ASN A 34 -57.10 18.76 -6.40
N ASN A 35 -56.84 17.50 -6.69
CA ASN A 35 -55.64 16.85 -6.33
C ASN A 35 -54.65 17.02 -7.49
N SER A 36 -53.81 18.06 -7.39
CA SER A 36 -52.54 18.04 -8.08
C SER A 36 -51.63 17.05 -7.39
N SER A 37 -51.90 15.74 -7.55
CA SER A 37 -50.87 14.72 -7.33
C SER A 37 -49.88 14.89 -8.46
N GLU A 38 -48.79 15.61 -8.24
CA GLU A 38 -47.62 15.55 -9.10
C GLU A 38 -47.26 14.08 -9.21
N GLN A 39 -47.42 13.55 -10.41
CA GLN A 39 -47.08 12.17 -10.73
C GLN A 39 -45.53 12.10 -10.65
N MET A 40 -45.01 11.47 -9.61
CA MET A 40 -43.58 11.30 -9.42
C MET A 40 -42.93 10.77 -10.71
N SER A 41 -41.90 11.46 -11.20
CA SER A 41 -41.18 10.98 -12.37
C SER A 41 -40.47 9.65 -12.08
N GLU A 42 -40.26 8.84 -13.10
CA GLU A 42 -39.56 7.56 -12.94
C GLU A 42 -38.16 7.76 -12.37
N GLN A 43 -37.48 8.84 -12.74
CA GLN A 43 -36.17 9.21 -12.16
C GLN A 43 -36.30 9.44 -10.65
N MET A 44 -37.26 10.22 -10.21
CA MET A 44 -37.48 10.48 -8.78
C MET A 44 -37.74 9.20 -7.98
N LYS A 45 -38.47 8.23 -8.57
CA LYS A 45 -38.69 6.93 -7.94
C LYS A 45 -37.39 6.13 -7.81
N GLN A 46 -36.56 6.15 -8.84
CA GLN A 46 -35.26 5.49 -8.82
C GLN A 46 -34.31 6.12 -7.78
N ASP A 47 -34.26 7.46 -7.72
CA ASP A 47 -33.45 8.19 -6.74
C ASP A 47 -33.90 7.86 -5.30
N ILE A 48 -35.20 7.89 -5.02
CA ILE A 48 -35.74 7.53 -3.70
C ILE A 48 -35.44 6.06 -3.33
N ALA A 49 -35.52 5.15 -4.30
CA ALA A 49 -35.16 3.76 -4.07
C ALA A 49 -33.66 3.60 -3.76
N LEU A 50 -32.79 4.33 -4.47
CA LEU A 50 -31.37 4.37 -4.20
C LEU A 50 -31.09 4.95 -2.81
N ILE A 51 -31.65 6.11 -2.48
CA ILE A 51 -31.53 6.77 -1.16
C ILE A 51 -31.94 5.83 -0.03
N SER A 52 -33.08 5.12 -0.20
CA SER A 52 -33.54 4.12 0.75
C SER A 52 -32.57 2.94 0.87
N SER A 53 -32.00 2.47 -0.25
CA SER A 53 -31.04 1.36 -0.27
C SER A 53 -29.74 1.71 0.43
N LEU A 54 -29.37 2.99 0.44
CA LEU A 54 -28.22 3.55 1.16
C LEU A 54 -28.50 3.71 2.67
N GLY A 55 -29.72 3.38 3.13
CA GLY A 55 -30.07 3.39 4.54
C GLY A 55 -30.57 4.74 5.08
N TYR A 56 -30.81 5.74 4.22
CA TYR A 56 -31.41 7.00 4.64
C TYR A 56 -32.93 6.83 4.90
N ASP A 57 -33.43 7.57 5.89
CA ASP A 57 -34.86 7.64 6.16
C ASP A 57 -35.56 8.48 5.10
N ILE A 58 -36.44 7.85 4.32
CA ILE A 58 -37.20 8.50 3.25
C ILE A 58 -38.47 9.21 3.73
N ALA A 59 -38.81 9.12 5.02
CA ALA A 59 -40.03 9.75 5.56
C ALA A 59 -39.92 11.29 5.52
N ASP A 60 -38.71 11.86 5.62
CA ASP A 60 -38.45 13.30 5.60
C ASP A 60 -37.61 13.69 4.38
N ILE A 61 -37.87 13.12 3.21
CA ILE A 61 -37.17 13.46 1.98
C ILE A 61 -37.79 14.68 1.33
N GLU A 62 -36.97 15.65 0.94
CA GLU A 62 -37.38 16.86 0.22
C GLU A 62 -36.57 16.97 -1.08
N LYS A 63 -37.26 17.04 -2.25
CA LYS A 63 -36.60 17.31 -3.53
C LYS A 63 -36.17 18.79 -3.55
N THR A 64 -34.92 19.04 -3.89
CA THR A 64 -34.35 20.37 -4.16
C THR A 64 -34.11 20.52 -5.66
N ASP A 65 -33.67 21.69 -6.11
CA ASP A 65 -33.38 21.93 -7.53
C ASP A 65 -32.24 21.08 -8.06
N ASP A 66 -31.32 20.65 -7.19
CA ASP A 66 -30.05 19.99 -7.52
C ASP A 66 -29.77 18.72 -6.67
N GLY A 67 -30.83 18.06 -6.18
CA GLY A 67 -30.71 16.85 -5.39
C GLY A 67 -31.85 16.65 -4.39
N TYR A 68 -31.54 16.02 -3.26
CA TYR A 68 -32.49 15.71 -2.19
C TYR A 68 -31.90 16.10 -0.83
N LEU A 69 -32.71 16.78 -0.02
CA LEU A 69 -32.43 16.94 1.39
C LEU A 69 -33.09 15.79 2.14
N VAL A 70 -32.31 14.99 2.79
CA VAL A 70 -32.78 13.81 3.57
C VAL A 70 -32.49 14.02 5.05
N GLU A 71 -33.34 13.45 5.90
CA GLU A 71 -33.22 13.50 7.35
C GLU A 71 -33.07 14.93 7.93
N GLY A 72 -33.38 15.94 7.11
CA GLY A 72 -33.47 17.35 7.50
C GLY A 72 -32.20 18.19 7.29
N ASP A 73 -31.02 17.57 7.12
CA ASP A 73 -29.72 18.26 7.03
C ASP A 73 -28.67 17.60 6.12
N ILE A 74 -28.91 16.36 5.65
CA ILE A 74 -28.03 15.68 4.71
C ILE A 74 -28.48 16.00 3.28
N TRP A 75 -27.59 16.57 2.49
CA TRP A 75 -27.88 16.96 1.12
C TRP A 75 -27.19 16.04 0.12
N LEU A 76 -27.98 15.21 -0.55
CA LEU A 76 -27.55 14.31 -1.61
C LEU A 76 -27.76 15.01 -2.94
N THR A 77 -26.70 15.50 -3.55
CA THR A 77 -26.78 16.14 -4.88
C THR A 77 -27.05 15.12 -5.96
N ASP A 78 -27.64 15.56 -7.08
CA ASP A 78 -27.90 14.64 -8.22
C ASP A 78 -26.58 14.00 -8.69
N GLU A 79 -25.45 14.73 -8.72
CA GLU A 79 -24.11 14.20 -9.04
C GLU A 79 -23.66 13.13 -8.03
N TRP A 80 -23.86 13.38 -6.73
CA TRP A 80 -23.52 12.40 -5.68
C TRP A 80 -24.33 11.12 -5.81
N LEU A 81 -25.63 11.23 -6.14
CA LEU A 81 -26.52 10.08 -6.34
C LEU A 81 -26.11 9.26 -7.57
N GLU A 82 -25.72 9.94 -8.67
CA GLU A 82 -25.22 9.26 -9.87
C GLU A 82 -23.96 8.44 -9.53
N GLU A 83 -22.99 9.03 -8.83
CA GLU A 83 -21.79 8.32 -8.38
C GLU A 83 -22.13 7.12 -7.46
N ALA A 84 -23.04 7.32 -6.49
CA ALA A 84 -23.43 6.30 -5.54
C ALA A 84 -24.15 5.12 -6.23
N GLY A 85 -24.96 5.38 -7.26
CA GLY A 85 -25.67 4.36 -8.03
C GLY A 85 -24.77 3.48 -8.88
N GLN A 86 -23.57 3.93 -9.22
CA GLN A 86 -22.59 3.17 -10.01
C GLN A 86 -21.77 2.18 -9.18
N GLN A 87 -21.79 2.28 -7.86
CA GLN A 87 -21.00 1.42 -6.97
C GLN A 87 -21.77 0.17 -6.56
N PRO A 88 -21.12 -1.01 -6.44
CA PRO A 88 -21.75 -2.16 -5.83
C PRO A 88 -22.13 -1.82 -4.39
N GLN A 89 -23.44 -1.99 -4.09
CA GLN A 89 -23.99 -1.73 -2.78
C GLN A 89 -23.43 -2.75 -1.77
N THR A 90 -22.28 -2.44 -1.17
CA THR A 90 -21.82 -3.18 0.01
C THR A 90 -22.68 -2.73 1.19
N ARG A 91 -23.17 -3.69 1.98
CA ARG A 91 -23.91 -3.39 3.22
C ARG A 91 -23.10 -2.41 4.05
N LEU A 92 -23.65 -1.22 4.20
CA LEU A 92 -23.02 -0.17 4.99
C LEU A 92 -23.43 -0.39 6.46
N THR A 93 -22.47 -0.21 7.36
CA THR A 93 -22.72 -0.30 8.80
C THR A 93 -23.59 0.87 9.27
N GLN A 94 -24.20 0.74 10.43
CA GLN A 94 -25.25 1.59 11.01
C GLN A 94 -25.03 3.11 11.03
N HIS A 95 -23.77 3.51 11.10
CA HIS A 95 -23.41 4.93 11.29
C HIS A 95 -22.83 5.54 10.01
N ASN A 96 -22.87 4.80 8.92
CA ASN A 96 -22.19 5.10 7.67
C ASN A 96 -23.19 4.94 6.54
N LYS A 97 -23.76 6.03 6.11
CA LYS A 97 -24.73 6.09 5.02
C LYS A 97 -24.04 6.63 3.76
N GLY A 98 -23.62 5.74 2.86
CA GLY A 98 -22.88 6.11 1.67
C GLY A 98 -21.37 5.97 1.84
N TYR A 99 -20.60 6.98 1.47
CA TYR A 99 -19.14 6.94 1.55
C TYR A 99 -18.62 7.48 2.88
N LEU A 100 -17.52 6.91 3.36
CA LEU A 100 -16.73 7.48 4.45
C LEU A 100 -15.52 8.24 3.92
N THR A 101 -15.08 9.23 4.66
CA THR A 101 -13.76 9.84 4.40
C THR A 101 -12.67 8.78 4.46
N SER A 102 -11.96 8.59 3.35
CA SER A 102 -10.97 7.51 3.23
C SER A 102 -9.77 7.73 4.14
N GLN A 103 -9.13 6.63 4.58
CA GLN A 103 -8.03 6.63 5.53
C GLN A 103 -6.87 7.55 5.12
N GLN A 104 -6.62 7.73 3.82
CA GLN A 104 -5.58 8.60 3.30
C GLN A 104 -5.79 10.07 3.62
N TYR A 105 -7.03 10.50 3.89
CA TYR A 105 -7.39 11.87 4.22
C TYR A 105 -7.68 12.08 5.71
N GLN A 106 -8.08 11.06 6.46
CA GLN A 106 -8.57 11.15 7.85
C GLN A 106 -7.66 11.97 8.79
N ASN A 107 -6.35 11.89 8.65
CA ASN A 107 -5.40 12.67 9.45
C ASN A 107 -4.79 13.87 8.69
N LYS A 108 -5.39 14.27 7.58
CA LYS A 108 -4.92 15.33 6.68
C LYS A 108 -6.06 16.28 6.31
N LEU A 109 -6.96 16.50 7.22
CA LEU A 109 -8.10 17.37 7.00
C LEU A 109 -7.77 18.79 7.45
N TYR A 110 -8.40 19.78 6.80
CA TYR A 110 -8.45 21.13 7.34
C TYR A 110 -9.83 21.73 7.10
N MET A 111 -10.22 22.66 7.95
CA MET A 111 -11.43 23.46 7.82
C MET A 111 -11.05 24.94 7.98
N ASN A 112 -11.25 25.72 6.92
CA ASN A 112 -10.90 27.15 6.97
C ASN A 112 -11.96 27.93 7.78
N VAL A 113 -11.70 28.07 9.08
CA VAL A 113 -12.59 28.87 9.96
C VAL A 113 -12.68 30.33 9.58
N GLY A 114 -11.71 30.86 8.80
CA GLY A 114 -11.78 32.22 8.25
C GLY A 114 -12.98 32.43 7.33
N ASN A 115 -13.48 31.40 6.66
CA ASN A 115 -14.69 31.45 5.83
C ASN A 115 -15.96 31.79 6.64
N LEU A 116 -15.91 31.64 7.95
CA LEU A 116 -17.03 31.91 8.86
C LEU A 116 -17.00 33.35 9.42
N THR A 117 -15.89 34.06 9.27
CA THR A 117 -15.72 35.41 9.84
C THR A 117 -16.54 36.49 9.13
N SER A 118 -16.91 36.27 7.88
CA SER A 118 -17.74 37.21 7.11
C SER A 118 -19.14 37.39 7.69
N SER A 119 -19.63 36.43 8.47
CA SER A 119 -20.98 36.47 9.04
C SER A 119 -20.99 36.89 10.51
N SER A 120 -20.00 36.60 11.29
CA SER A 120 -19.83 37.08 12.67
C SER A 120 -18.59 36.44 13.34
N ALA A 121 -17.88 37.20 14.16
CA ALA A 121 -16.87 36.65 15.09
C ALA A 121 -17.42 35.55 16.03
N LEU A 122 -18.75 35.48 16.17
CA LEU A 122 -19.47 34.48 16.92
C LEU A 122 -19.08 33.01 16.53
N TRP A 123 -18.88 32.75 15.25
CA TRP A 123 -18.66 31.39 14.74
C TRP A 123 -17.21 30.90 14.81
N THR A 124 -16.24 31.85 14.88
CA THR A 124 -14.81 31.48 14.87
C THR A 124 -14.41 30.65 16.08
N ASN A 125 -14.83 31.06 17.29
CA ASN A 125 -14.51 30.33 18.53
C ASN A 125 -15.20 28.95 18.58
N PRO A 126 -16.52 28.83 18.33
CA PRO A 126 -17.19 27.56 18.22
C PRO A 126 -16.56 26.60 17.20
N ALA A 127 -16.18 27.11 16.02
CA ALA A 127 -15.54 26.31 15.00
C ALA A 127 -14.16 25.81 15.43
N THR A 128 -13.33 26.66 16.02
CA THR A 128 -12.02 26.27 16.55
C THR A 128 -12.16 25.25 17.67
N ASN A 129 -13.14 25.44 18.55
CA ASN A 129 -13.42 24.51 19.64
C ASN A 129 -13.96 23.15 19.11
N ALA A 130 -14.81 23.18 18.08
CA ALA A 130 -15.30 21.96 17.42
C ALA A 130 -14.13 21.14 16.84
N ILE A 131 -13.19 21.77 16.14
CA ILE A 131 -11.96 21.13 15.65
C ILE A 131 -11.16 20.53 16.82
N ALA A 132 -10.98 21.28 17.90
CA ALA A 132 -10.25 20.79 19.08
C ALA A 132 -10.92 19.56 19.70
N GLN A 133 -12.25 19.52 19.78
CA GLN A 133 -13.02 18.39 20.29
C GLN A 133 -12.84 17.15 19.39
N TRP A 134 -12.95 17.31 18.07
CA TRP A 134 -12.68 16.20 17.13
C TRP A 134 -11.29 15.62 17.28
N ASN A 135 -10.27 16.50 17.36
CA ASN A 135 -8.87 16.09 17.52
C ASN A 135 -8.57 15.44 18.89
N ALA A 136 -9.42 15.67 19.89
CA ALA A 136 -9.26 15.10 21.23
C ALA A 136 -9.85 13.68 21.38
N VAL A 137 -10.56 13.15 20.38
CA VAL A 137 -11.15 11.81 20.45
C VAL A 137 -10.05 10.75 20.45
N ALA A 138 -9.89 10.06 21.57
CA ALA A 138 -8.88 9.03 21.73
C ALA A 138 -9.12 7.85 20.78
N LYS A 139 -8.03 7.29 20.20
CA LYS A 139 -8.06 6.15 19.28
C LYS A 139 -8.79 6.40 17.95
N CYS A 140 -9.17 7.64 17.66
CA CYS A 140 -9.73 8.07 16.38
C CYS A 140 -8.61 8.66 15.51
N TYR A 141 -8.58 8.31 14.21
CA TYR A 141 -7.54 8.77 13.29
C TYR A 141 -7.85 10.13 12.65
N ILE A 142 -9.04 10.67 12.91
CA ILE A 142 -9.43 12.01 12.42
C ILE A 142 -8.52 13.06 13.06
N SER A 143 -7.95 13.90 12.20
CA SER A 143 -7.22 15.10 12.60
C SER A 143 -7.51 16.24 11.64
N ILE A 144 -7.99 17.36 12.18
CA ILE A 144 -8.45 18.54 11.44
C ILE A 144 -7.58 19.73 11.84
N SER A 145 -6.99 20.42 10.85
CA SER A 145 -6.31 21.71 11.05
C SER A 145 -7.32 22.86 10.85
N ASN A 146 -7.12 23.99 11.51
CA ASN A 146 -7.88 25.22 11.26
C ASN A 146 -7.25 26.09 10.17
N THR A 147 -6.14 25.69 9.58
CA THR A 147 -5.42 26.38 8.51
C THR A 147 -5.12 25.46 7.36
N SER A 148 -5.14 26.00 6.15
CA SER A 148 -4.74 25.29 4.95
C SER A 148 -3.27 24.90 4.98
N GLY A 149 -2.91 23.81 4.30
CA GLY A 149 -1.54 23.36 4.14
C GLY A 149 -1.39 22.51 2.89
N SER A 150 -0.17 22.37 2.38
CA SER A 150 0.12 21.46 1.29
C SER A 150 -0.22 20.02 1.72
N ASN A 151 -0.94 19.29 0.87
CA ASN A 151 -1.39 17.90 1.13
C ASN A 151 -2.52 17.74 2.17
N LEU A 152 -3.19 18.82 2.58
CA LEU A 152 -4.40 18.73 3.39
C LEU A 152 -5.65 18.75 2.48
N GLN A 153 -6.68 18.00 2.89
CA GLN A 153 -7.98 17.95 2.24
C GLN A 153 -8.98 18.84 2.98
N GLU A 154 -9.65 19.72 2.25
CA GLU A 154 -10.57 20.67 2.84
C GLU A 154 -11.93 20.05 3.16
N ILE A 155 -12.41 20.26 4.39
CA ILE A 155 -13.84 20.25 4.72
C ILE A 155 -14.33 21.67 4.42
N LYS A 156 -14.98 21.85 3.27
CA LYS A 156 -15.49 23.16 2.86
C LYS A 156 -16.62 23.56 3.79
N ILE A 157 -16.53 24.75 4.38
CA ILE A 157 -17.59 25.33 5.22
C ILE A 157 -17.91 26.74 4.78
N LYS A 158 -19.22 27.06 4.69
CA LYS A 158 -19.70 28.41 4.32
C LYS A 158 -21.01 28.71 5.01
N PHE A 159 -21.38 30.00 5.01
CA PHE A 159 -22.73 30.45 5.33
C PHE A 159 -23.50 30.81 4.06
N GLU A 160 -24.80 30.51 4.09
CA GLU A 160 -25.79 31.01 3.15
C GLU A 160 -27.01 31.52 3.92
N ASN A 161 -27.78 32.40 3.31
CA ASN A 161 -29.01 32.88 3.89
C ASN A 161 -30.15 31.86 3.72
N LYS A 162 -31.28 32.12 4.40
CA LYS A 162 -32.45 31.23 4.35
C LYS A 162 -32.99 30.95 2.94
N SER A 163 -32.73 31.82 1.95
CA SER A 163 -33.19 31.58 0.57
C SER A 163 -32.63 30.27 0.00
N SER A 164 -31.42 29.92 0.36
CA SER A 164 -30.79 28.62 0.01
C SER A 164 -31.39 27.43 0.75
N PHE A 165 -32.29 27.66 1.70
CA PHE A 165 -32.93 26.66 2.55
C PHE A 165 -34.46 26.67 2.39
N GLY A 166 -34.98 27.05 1.20
CA GLY A 166 -36.42 27.16 0.93
C GLY A 166 -37.10 28.23 1.77
N ASN A 167 -36.40 29.34 2.08
CA ASN A 167 -36.84 30.42 2.96
C ASN A 167 -37.15 30.00 4.41
N SER A 168 -36.63 28.85 4.83
CA SER A 168 -36.82 28.34 6.19
C SER A 168 -35.74 28.89 7.13
N THR A 169 -36.16 29.33 8.30
CA THR A 169 -35.27 29.65 9.44
C THR A 169 -35.13 28.46 10.42
N ALA A 170 -35.94 27.41 10.23
CA ALA A 170 -35.87 26.20 11.04
C ALA A 170 -34.81 25.21 10.54
N LYS A 171 -34.46 25.28 9.24
CA LYS A 171 -33.39 24.44 8.70
C LYS A 171 -32.05 24.99 9.12
N LEU A 172 -31.18 24.16 9.68
CA LEU A 172 -29.94 24.58 10.32
C LEU A 172 -28.76 24.55 9.36
N MET A 173 -28.68 23.50 8.55
CA MET A 173 -27.55 23.24 7.67
C MET A 173 -27.95 22.37 6.48
N LYS A 174 -27.04 22.28 5.51
CA LYS A 174 -27.00 21.28 4.45
C LYS A 174 -25.59 20.73 4.42
N VAL A 175 -25.43 19.44 4.54
CA VAL A 175 -24.12 18.78 4.51
C VAL A 175 -24.11 17.71 3.44
N THR A 176 -23.19 17.81 2.48
CA THR A 176 -22.95 16.71 1.54
C THR A 176 -22.09 15.64 2.21
N PRO A 177 -22.43 14.35 2.05
CA PRO A 177 -21.54 13.27 2.48
C PRO A 177 -20.21 13.27 1.69
N PRO A 178 -19.22 12.45 2.09
CA PRO A 178 -18.01 12.25 1.31
C PRO A 178 -18.30 11.75 -0.11
N SER A 179 -17.42 12.11 -1.05
CA SER A 179 -17.47 11.63 -2.44
C SER A 179 -16.96 10.18 -2.58
N SER A 180 -17.17 9.57 -3.75
CA SER A 180 -16.76 8.20 -4.06
C SER A 180 -15.25 7.95 -3.93
N ASP A 181 -14.42 9.00 -4.13
CA ASP A 181 -12.97 8.95 -3.91
C ASP A 181 -12.55 9.14 -2.44
N GLY A 182 -13.54 9.24 -1.53
CA GLY A 182 -13.35 9.35 -0.10
C GLY A 182 -12.87 10.71 0.39
N LYS A 183 -13.01 11.77 -0.39
CA LYS A 183 -12.82 13.15 0.10
C LYS A 183 -13.98 13.54 1.01
N PRO A 184 -13.72 14.38 2.04
CA PRO A 184 -14.78 14.84 2.92
C PRO A 184 -15.80 15.68 2.17
N GLY A 185 -17.03 15.64 2.65
CA GLY A 185 -18.12 16.47 2.14
C GLY A 185 -18.00 17.94 2.48
N SER A 186 -19.01 18.72 2.09
CA SER A 186 -19.08 20.17 2.34
C SER A 186 -20.19 20.51 3.32
N VAL A 187 -20.03 21.60 4.03
CA VAL A 187 -20.96 22.13 5.03
C VAL A 187 -21.48 23.49 4.60
N THR A 188 -22.79 23.65 4.53
CA THR A 188 -23.45 24.95 4.37
C THR A 188 -24.33 25.19 5.58
N LEU A 189 -24.04 26.25 6.34
CA LEU A 189 -24.80 26.66 7.52
C LEU A 189 -25.80 27.74 7.13
N ASN A 190 -27.00 27.70 7.71
CA ASN A 190 -28.01 28.73 7.52
C ASN A 190 -27.74 29.92 8.47
N ALA A 191 -27.33 31.04 7.89
CA ALA A 191 -27.06 32.26 8.66
C ALA A 191 -28.31 32.83 9.39
N ASP A 192 -29.51 32.52 8.89
CA ASP A 192 -30.79 33.00 9.41
C ASP A 192 -31.48 31.97 10.34
N CYS A 193 -30.79 30.93 10.76
CA CYS A 193 -31.43 29.89 11.56
C CYS A 193 -31.81 30.39 12.96
N THR A 194 -32.99 29.93 13.45
CA THR A 194 -33.53 30.31 14.75
C THR A 194 -33.04 29.46 15.91
N PHE A 195 -32.23 28.43 15.63
CA PHE A 195 -31.64 27.55 16.64
C PHE A 195 -30.71 28.33 17.62
N LEU A 196 -30.18 29.45 17.17
CA LEU A 196 -29.36 30.36 17.96
C LEU A 196 -30.15 31.65 18.24
N PRO A 197 -31.11 31.63 19.17
CA PRO A 197 -32.08 32.72 19.32
C PRO A 197 -31.45 34.07 19.73
N ASP A 198 -30.21 34.04 20.18
CA ASP A 198 -29.52 35.25 20.67
C ASP A 198 -28.13 35.41 20.04
N VAL A 199 -28.09 35.38 18.70
CA VAL A 199 -26.86 35.57 17.92
C VAL A 199 -26.13 36.88 18.19
N ASN A 200 -26.80 37.85 18.83
CA ASN A 200 -26.20 39.12 19.19
C ASN A 200 -25.47 39.06 20.54
N ASN A 201 -25.68 38.00 21.33
CA ASN A 201 -24.99 37.82 22.59
C ASN A 201 -23.78 36.90 22.44
N LEU A 202 -22.69 37.44 21.94
CA LEU A 202 -21.42 36.74 21.68
C LEU A 202 -20.77 36.15 22.93
N PHE A 203 -21.21 36.53 24.12
CA PHE A 203 -20.67 36.12 25.41
C PHE A 203 -21.51 35.03 26.11
N ASP A 204 -22.68 34.72 25.56
CA ASP A 204 -23.52 33.65 26.11
C ASP A 204 -22.92 32.27 25.84
N SER A 205 -22.54 31.60 26.88
CA SER A 205 -21.93 30.26 26.79
C SER A 205 -22.86 29.23 26.14
N LYS A 206 -24.19 29.39 26.29
CA LYS A 206 -25.17 28.50 25.68
C LYS A 206 -25.23 28.69 24.18
N VAL A 207 -25.18 29.94 23.68
CA VAL A 207 -25.12 30.25 22.25
C VAL A 207 -23.84 29.69 21.65
N GLN A 208 -22.71 29.88 22.31
CA GLN A 208 -21.41 29.33 21.89
C GLN A 208 -21.42 27.79 21.81
N ASN A 209 -22.00 27.13 22.83
CA ASN A 209 -22.10 25.67 22.87
C ASN A 209 -23.03 25.13 21.79
N ASN A 210 -24.14 25.80 21.50
CA ASN A 210 -25.06 25.41 20.44
C ASN A 210 -24.40 25.56 19.05
N ALA A 211 -23.68 26.65 18.82
CA ALA A 211 -22.93 26.87 17.59
C ALA A 211 -21.84 25.81 17.41
N MET A 212 -21.12 25.47 18.47
CA MET A 212 -20.12 24.42 18.45
C MET A 212 -20.73 23.04 18.14
N TYR A 213 -21.87 22.71 18.77
CA TYR A 213 -22.63 21.48 18.51
C TYR A 213 -22.98 21.35 17.03
N LEU A 214 -23.56 22.42 16.41
CA LEU A 214 -23.92 22.40 14.99
C LEU A 214 -22.71 22.12 14.09
N ILE A 215 -21.58 22.75 14.36
CA ILE A 215 -20.37 22.54 13.56
C ILE A 215 -19.83 21.12 13.75
N MET A 216 -19.84 20.60 14.97
CA MET A 216 -19.38 19.23 15.23
C MET A 216 -20.26 18.19 14.55
N HIS A 217 -21.59 18.36 14.60
CA HIS A 217 -22.56 17.54 13.90
C HIS A 217 -22.34 17.57 12.39
N ALA A 218 -22.22 18.78 11.82
CA ALA A 218 -21.93 18.97 10.39
C ALA A 218 -20.60 18.31 9.95
N ILE A 219 -19.55 18.42 10.76
CA ILE A 219 -18.30 17.69 10.51
C ILE A 219 -18.57 16.18 10.45
N GLY A 220 -19.39 15.64 11.36
CA GLY A 220 -19.77 14.23 11.36
C GLY A 220 -20.34 13.77 10.02
N HIS A 221 -21.35 14.47 9.49
CA HIS A 221 -21.92 14.20 8.18
C HIS A 221 -20.91 14.38 7.04
N SER A 222 -20.07 15.40 7.08
CA SER A 222 -19.03 15.60 6.08
C SER A 222 -17.97 14.51 6.06
N LEU A 223 -17.85 13.75 7.15
CA LEU A 223 -16.99 12.56 7.26
C LEU A 223 -17.71 11.25 6.88
N GLY A 224 -19.04 11.30 6.67
CA GLY A 224 -19.88 10.18 6.27
C GLY A 224 -20.69 9.54 7.39
N LEU A 225 -20.78 10.16 8.57
CA LEU A 225 -21.62 9.68 9.65
C LEU A 225 -23.10 10.02 9.37
N GLY A 226 -23.99 9.06 9.61
CA GLY A 226 -25.42 9.25 9.64
C GLY A 226 -25.91 9.67 11.02
N HIS A 227 -27.22 9.93 11.15
CA HIS A 227 -27.82 10.19 12.46
C HIS A 227 -27.82 8.94 13.34
N SER A 228 -27.58 9.16 14.64
CA SER A 228 -27.87 8.18 15.65
C SER A 228 -29.38 8.15 15.87
N LEU A 229 -29.97 7.00 15.75
CA LEU A 229 -31.36 6.59 15.94
C LEU A 229 -32.47 7.61 16.03
N ARG A 230 -33.55 7.27 15.33
CA ARG A 230 -34.90 7.79 15.52
C ARG A 230 -35.77 6.73 16.21
N ASN A 231 -36.55 7.16 17.22
CA ASN A 231 -37.62 6.35 17.89
C ASN A 231 -37.19 4.99 18.46
N GLY A 232 -35.98 4.86 19.00
CA GLY A 232 -35.57 3.64 19.68
C GLY A 232 -35.33 2.43 18.78
N GLN A 233 -35.28 2.61 17.45
CA GLN A 233 -34.86 1.57 16.53
C GLN A 233 -33.40 1.75 16.16
N LEU A 234 -32.59 0.70 16.36
CA LEU A 234 -31.27 0.60 15.79
C LEU A 234 -31.37 0.60 14.27
N ILE A 235 -30.70 1.53 13.61
CA ILE A 235 -30.58 1.49 12.17
C ILE A 235 -29.35 0.61 11.86
N GLY A 236 -29.59 -0.67 11.54
CA GLY A 236 -28.64 -1.70 11.14
C GLY A 236 -28.25 -2.68 12.24
N ASP A 237 -28.20 -3.93 11.87
CA ASP A 237 -27.79 -5.05 12.71
C ASP A 237 -26.25 -5.14 12.76
N ASP A 238 -25.60 -4.33 13.57
CA ASP A 238 -24.21 -4.58 13.88
C ASP A 238 -24.15 -5.50 15.11
N GLU A 239 -23.97 -6.79 14.85
CA GLU A 239 -23.77 -7.81 15.89
C GLU A 239 -22.59 -7.52 16.80
N ASP A 240 -21.66 -6.65 16.37
CA ASP A 240 -20.45 -6.22 17.13
C ASP A 240 -20.75 -5.20 18.23
N TRP A 241 -21.95 -4.61 18.28
CA TRP A 241 -22.32 -3.69 19.36
C TRP A 241 -22.52 -4.38 20.70
N GLY A 242 -22.33 -5.68 20.75
CA GLY A 242 -22.54 -6.48 21.95
C GLY A 242 -23.88 -6.13 22.59
N THR A 243 -24.80 -7.05 22.68
CA THR A 243 -26.06 -6.93 23.41
C THR A 243 -25.85 -5.99 24.61
N PRO A 244 -26.67 -4.90 24.75
CA PRO A 244 -26.53 -4.00 25.89
C PRO A 244 -26.53 -4.83 27.16
N SER A 245 -25.38 -4.99 27.79
CA SER A 245 -25.33 -5.65 29.07
C SER A 245 -26.06 -4.75 30.06
N ASN A 246 -27.18 -5.23 30.54
CA ASN A 246 -27.96 -4.65 31.62
C ASN A 246 -28.76 -3.38 31.32
N GLY A 247 -29.76 -3.46 30.42
CA GLY A 247 -30.86 -2.49 30.40
C GLY A 247 -30.51 -1.05 30.06
N THR A 248 -29.32 -0.82 29.49
CA THR A 248 -28.97 0.48 28.92
C THR A 248 -29.73 0.67 27.63
N SER A 249 -30.43 1.80 27.51
CA SER A 249 -31.11 2.21 26.28
C SER A 249 -30.16 2.12 25.10
N GLN A 250 -30.57 1.44 24.02
CA GLN A 250 -29.87 1.42 22.72
C GLN A 250 -29.81 2.81 22.07
N TYR A 251 -30.47 3.79 22.65
CA TYR A 251 -30.56 5.17 22.21
C TYR A 251 -29.61 6.07 23.01
N ASP A 252 -28.68 6.69 22.31
CA ASP A 252 -27.80 7.71 22.88
C ASP A 252 -28.33 9.12 22.55
N ASN A 253 -29.17 9.65 23.43
CA ASN A 253 -29.69 11.01 23.29
C ASN A 253 -28.63 12.11 23.57
N LYS A 254 -27.38 11.71 23.84
CA LYS A 254 -26.26 12.64 24.04
C LYS A 254 -25.28 12.58 22.86
N SER A 255 -25.55 11.76 21.88
CA SER A 255 -24.72 11.67 20.69
C SER A 255 -24.66 13.00 19.94
N ILE A 256 -23.46 13.33 19.44
CA ILE A 256 -23.30 14.48 18.54
C ILE A 256 -24.13 14.31 17.25
N MET A 257 -24.47 13.08 16.87
CA MET A 257 -25.20 12.75 15.66
C MET A 257 -26.71 12.53 15.90
N THR A 258 -27.30 13.09 16.97
CA THR A 258 -28.75 13.04 17.14
C THR A 258 -29.47 13.91 16.12
N LYS A 259 -30.60 13.42 15.60
CA LYS A 259 -31.49 14.20 14.70
C LYS A 259 -32.27 15.28 15.43
N GLU A 260 -32.29 15.27 16.75
CA GLU A 260 -33.08 16.23 17.53
C GLU A 260 -32.46 17.64 17.46
N THR A 261 -33.25 18.55 16.94
CA THR A 261 -32.92 19.97 16.78
C THR A 261 -33.21 20.84 17.99
N SER A 262 -33.71 20.26 19.08
CA SER A 262 -33.89 20.98 20.34
C SER A 262 -32.54 21.37 20.94
N PRO A 263 -32.40 22.55 21.53
CA PRO A 263 -31.16 22.98 22.16
C PRO A 263 -30.84 22.05 23.33
N ILE A 264 -30.05 21.04 23.03
CA ILE A 264 -29.54 20.08 24.00
C ILE A 264 -28.45 20.78 24.79
N SER A 265 -28.42 20.55 26.09
CA SER A 265 -27.27 20.89 26.92
C SER A 265 -26.11 19.97 26.53
N TRP A 266 -25.47 20.28 25.39
CA TRP A 266 -24.39 19.43 24.89
C TRP A 266 -23.12 19.65 25.73
N THR A 267 -22.49 18.53 26.14
CA THR A 267 -21.32 18.52 27.02
C THR A 267 -20.06 17.92 26.39
N GLY A 268 -20.10 17.60 25.11
CA GLY A 268 -19.01 16.96 24.37
C GLY A 268 -19.44 15.63 23.74
N PHE A 269 -18.54 14.94 23.05
CA PHE A 269 -18.80 13.61 22.56
C PHE A 269 -19.22 12.66 23.68
N SER A 270 -20.28 11.92 23.46
CA SER A 270 -20.73 10.87 24.36
C SER A 270 -19.70 9.73 24.45
N THR A 271 -19.93 8.80 25.37
CA THR A 271 -19.09 7.58 25.44
C THR A 271 -19.29 6.71 24.21
N GLN A 272 -20.52 6.65 23.67
CA GLN A 272 -20.82 5.88 22.46
C GLN A 272 -20.21 6.53 21.23
N ASP A 273 -20.36 7.84 21.04
CA ASP A 273 -19.66 8.55 19.95
C ASP A 273 -18.16 8.23 19.91
N LYS A 274 -17.48 8.33 21.06
CA LYS A 274 -16.03 8.05 21.15
C LYS A 274 -15.69 6.62 20.78
N ARG A 275 -16.54 5.67 21.20
CA ARG A 275 -16.36 4.26 20.85
C ARG A 275 -16.51 4.05 19.34
N GLU A 276 -17.57 4.57 18.76
CA GLU A 276 -17.86 4.45 17.33
C GLU A 276 -16.79 5.11 16.47
N LEU A 277 -16.43 6.34 16.78
CA LEU A 277 -15.38 7.02 16.05
C LEU A 277 -14.05 6.25 16.05
N SER A 278 -13.78 5.53 17.14
CA SER A 278 -12.58 4.66 17.22
C SER A 278 -12.70 3.39 16.38
N LEU A 279 -13.92 2.92 16.08
CA LEU A 279 -14.19 1.74 15.23
C LEU A 279 -14.29 2.13 13.75
N ILE A 280 -14.97 3.24 13.45
CA ILE A 280 -15.17 3.72 12.08
C ILE A 280 -13.89 4.35 11.52
N PHE A 281 -13.17 5.11 12.32
CA PHE A 281 -11.92 5.77 11.96
C PHE A 281 -10.75 5.28 12.84
N PRO A 282 -10.40 3.99 12.79
CA PRO A 282 -9.36 3.45 13.64
C PRO A 282 -7.99 4.02 13.26
N ILE A 283 -7.15 4.25 14.26
CA ILE A 283 -5.76 4.60 14.02
C ILE A 283 -5.07 3.42 13.33
N PRO A 284 -4.52 3.60 12.13
CA PRO A 284 -3.82 2.54 11.43
C PRO A 284 -2.69 1.98 12.28
N GLY A 285 -2.54 0.66 12.27
CA GLY A 285 -1.43 0.01 12.94
C GLY A 285 -0.09 0.58 12.47
N PHE A 286 0.83 0.83 13.42
CA PHE A 286 2.17 1.30 13.07
C PHE A 286 2.91 0.23 12.27
N THR A 287 3.48 0.61 11.12
CA THR A 287 4.30 -0.24 10.24
C THR A 287 5.64 0.42 9.99
N ALA A 288 6.70 -0.38 9.89
CA ALA A 288 8.04 0.14 9.60
C ALA A 288 8.23 0.52 8.11
N GLY A 289 7.26 0.17 7.25
CA GLY A 289 7.45 0.25 5.81
C GLY A 289 8.51 -0.71 5.30
N SER A 290 9.01 -0.48 4.08
CA SER A 290 10.05 -1.30 3.46
C SER A 290 11.11 -0.46 2.76
N ILE A 291 12.26 -1.07 2.52
CA ILE A 291 13.41 -0.50 1.79
C ILE A 291 13.78 -1.42 0.63
N GLU A 292 14.67 -0.99 -0.25
CA GLU A 292 15.25 -1.86 -1.29
C GLU A 292 15.77 -3.16 -0.63
N GLU A 293 15.50 -4.32 -1.25
CA GLU A 293 15.93 -5.62 -0.71
C GLU A 293 17.40 -5.89 -1.03
N THR A 294 17.85 -5.43 -2.18
CA THR A 294 19.22 -5.63 -2.66
C THR A 294 19.78 -4.36 -3.28
N LYS A 295 21.09 -4.17 -3.13
CA LYS A 295 21.84 -3.08 -3.76
C LYS A 295 23.18 -3.60 -4.23
N THR A 296 23.53 -3.35 -5.48
CA THR A 296 24.87 -3.63 -6.00
C THR A 296 25.62 -2.34 -6.15
N ILE A 297 26.85 -2.32 -5.66
CA ILE A 297 27.82 -1.24 -5.83
C ILE A 297 29.11 -1.83 -6.40
N SER A 298 29.92 -0.99 -7.07
CA SER A 298 31.20 -1.40 -7.62
C SER A 298 32.22 -0.29 -7.35
N GLN A 299 32.56 -0.12 -6.07
CA GLN A 299 33.38 1.00 -5.59
C GLN A 299 34.28 0.54 -4.44
N THR A 300 35.51 1.10 -4.39
CA THR A 300 36.45 0.90 -3.27
C THR A 300 36.39 2.03 -2.24
N THR A 301 35.89 3.20 -2.65
CA THR A 301 35.76 4.42 -1.82
C THR A 301 34.49 5.16 -2.21
N GLY A 302 34.06 6.12 -1.40
CA GLY A 302 32.90 6.95 -1.67
C GLY A 302 31.72 6.59 -0.79
N VAL A 303 30.51 6.90 -1.29
CA VAL A 303 29.26 6.73 -0.55
C VAL A 303 28.17 6.11 -1.46
N PHE A 304 27.18 5.48 -0.84
CA PHE A 304 26.01 4.95 -1.53
C PHE A 304 24.72 5.29 -0.76
N SER A 305 23.58 4.99 -1.36
CA SER A 305 22.25 5.22 -0.77
C SER A 305 21.40 3.98 -0.88
N ILE A 306 20.47 3.79 0.10
CA ILE A 306 19.39 2.80 0.06
C ILE A 306 18.07 3.56 0.15
N ASN A 307 17.16 3.30 -0.80
CA ASN A 307 15.90 4.01 -0.88
C ASN A 307 14.80 3.33 -0.10
N SER A 308 13.87 4.14 0.40
CA SER A 308 12.58 3.67 0.90
C SER A 308 11.73 3.21 -0.29
N VAL A 309 11.20 2.00 -0.22
CA VAL A 309 10.18 1.48 -1.16
C VAL A 309 8.79 1.83 -0.65
N LYS A 310 8.57 1.67 0.65
CA LYS A 310 7.37 2.09 1.36
C LYS A 310 7.78 2.78 2.65
N ASP A 311 7.26 3.98 2.87
CA ASP A 311 7.54 4.71 4.11
C ASP A 311 6.86 4.02 5.31
N ALA A 312 7.42 4.21 6.50
CA ALA A 312 6.74 3.82 7.71
C ALA A 312 5.47 4.66 7.87
N SER A 313 4.40 4.06 8.38
CA SER A 313 3.09 4.71 8.48
C SER A 313 2.29 4.21 9.68
N GLY A 314 1.23 4.92 10.02
CA GLY A 314 0.35 4.60 11.15
C GLY A 314 0.95 5.00 12.49
N GLY A 315 0.23 4.66 13.57
CA GLY A 315 0.55 5.10 14.91
C GLY A 315 0.03 6.51 15.21
N THR A 316 0.31 7.01 16.41
CA THR A 316 -0.28 8.26 16.94
C THR A 316 0.68 9.44 17.00
N GLY A 317 1.97 9.23 16.72
CA GLY A 317 3.00 10.25 16.88
C GLY A 317 3.84 10.44 15.61
N THR A 318 4.76 11.38 15.66
CA THR A 318 5.76 11.56 14.61
C THR A 318 6.64 10.33 14.51
N ILE A 319 6.84 9.84 13.29
CA ILE A 319 7.71 8.70 13.02
C ILE A 319 9.16 9.21 12.93
N ILE A 320 10.02 8.61 13.72
CA ILE A 320 11.45 8.89 13.75
C ILE A 320 12.18 7.70 13.14
N TYR A 321 13.14 7.97 12.25
CA TYR A 321 13.96 6.95 11.61
C TYR A 321 15.37 6.90 12.17
N ALA A 322 15.96 5.72 12.12
CA ALA A 322 17.38 5.48 12.28
C ALA A 322 17.78 4.31 11.38
N TRP A 323 19.06 4.23 11.05
CA TRP A 323 19.59 3.16 10.23
C TRP A 323 20.60 2.33 11.00
N GLU A 324 20.60 1.05 10.71
CA GLU A 324 21.51 0.10 11.34
C GLU A 324 22.22 -0.74 10.27
N LYS A 325 23.51 -0.98 10.49
CA LYS A 325 24.35 -1.94 9.75
C LYS A 325 24.62 -3.14 10.64
N LYS A 326 24.62 -4.33 10.07
CA LYS A 326 25.02 -5.55 10.76
C LYS A 326 26.53 -5.72 10.67
N SER A 327 27.17 -5.86 11.83
CA SER A 327 28.62 -6.12 11.96
C SER A 327 28.81 -7.20 13.00
N ASP A 328 29.57 -8.25 12.68
CA ASP A 328 29.82 -9.39 13.57
C ASP A 328 28.53 -10.02 14.15
N GLY A 329 27.51 -10.14 13.30
CA GLY A 329 26.21 -10.68 13.69
C GLY A 329 25.30 -9.72 14.50
N LYS A 330 25.79 -8.52 14.86
CA LYS A 330 25.05 -7.54 15.68
C LYS A 330 24.66 -6.33 14.86
N TRP A 331 23.48 -5.78 15.13
CA TRP A 331 23.01 -4.54 14.53
C TRP A 331 23.56 -3.34 15.30
N THR A 332 24.22 -2.43 14.59
CA THR A 332 24.82 -1.19 15.12
C THR A 332 24.23 0.01 14.39
N SER A 333 23.89 1.05 15.15
CA SER A 333 23.31 2.27 14.58
C SER A 333 24.34 3.05 13.76
N ILE A 334 23.89 3.56 12.61
CA ILE A 334 24.69 4.45 11.76
C ILE A 334 24.39 5.88 12.19
N SER A 335 25.39 6.56 12.75
CA SER A 335 25.24 7.91 13.27
C SER A 335 24.79 8.90 12.20
N GLY A 336 23.87 9.82 12.56
CA GLY A 336 23.39 10.88 11.68
C GLY A 336 22.38 10.45 10.60
N GLN A 337 22.05 9.15 10.48
CA GLN A 337 21.12 8.63 9.48
C GLN A 337 19.72 8.57 10.05
N THR A 338 18.99 9.70 9.95
CA THR A 338 17.64 9.87 10.50
C THR A 338 16.55 10.03 9.44
N GLY A 339 16.92 9.93 8.16
CA GLY A 339 15.99 10.04 7.04
C GLY A 339 15.28 8.71 6.73
N LYS A 340 14.19 8.79 5.94
CA LYS A 340 13.52 7.62 5.40
C LYS A 340 14.40 6.80 4.46
N ASN A 341 15.32 7.47 3.77
CA ASN A 341 16.36 6.87 2.95
C ASN A 341 17.69 6.88 3.73
N LEU A 342 18.52 5.88 3.52
CA LEU A 342 19.92 5.94 3.89
C LEU A 342 20.66 6.72 2.82
N THR A 343 21.33 7.79 3.19
CA THR A 343 22.07 8.63 2.25
C THR A 343 23.52 8.76 2.69
N ASN A 344 24.42 8.86 1.72
CA ASN A 344 25.85 9.05 1.99
C ASN A 344 26.45 7.99 2.96
N ALA A 345 25.94 6.74 2.90
CA ALA A 345 26.56 5.65 3.65
C ALA A 345 27.95 5.34 3.08
N PRO A 346 28.99 5.21 3.90
CA PRO A 346 30.32 4.90 3.40
C PRO A 346 30.35 3.50 2.77
N VAL A 347 31.07 3.38 1.66
CA VAL A 347 31.31 2.11 0.99
C VAL A 347 32.05 1.16 1.93
N THR A 348 31.64 -0.11 1.93
CA THR A 348 32.24 -1.14 2.78
C THR A 348 33.29 -1.92 2.01
N THR A 349 34.31 -2.42 2.74
CA THR A 349 35.36 -3.29 2.21
C THR A 349 34.98 -4.78 2.21
N GLU A 350 33.69 -5.08 2.45
CA GLU A 350 33.15 -6.43 2.49
C GLU A 350 32.41 -6.73 1.19
N LEU A 351 32.44 -7.98 0.75
CA LEU A 351 31.65 -8.41 -0.41
C LEU A 351 30.17 -8.15 -0.20
N THR A 352 29.63 -8.47 0.98
CA THR A 352 28.24 -8.26 1.33
C THR A 352 28.11 -7.57 2.68
N SER A 353 27.13 -6.69 2.80
CA SER A 353 26.78 -6.01 4.06
C SER A 353 25.26 -5.90 4.17
N GLU A 354 24.74 -6.06 5.37
CA GLU A 354 23.30 -6.00 5.64
C GLU A 354 22.94 -4.69 6.34
N TYR A 355 21.84 -4.08 5.88
CA TYR A 355 21.29 -2.83 6.41
C TYR A 355 19.81 -2.98 6.69
N ARG A 356 19.30 -2.27 7.70
CA ARG A 356 17.88 -2.13 7.95
C ARG A 356 17.54 -0.73 8.47
N ARG A 357 16.31 -0.32 8.23
CA ARG A 357 15.76 0.92 8.78
C ARG A 357 14.97 0.61 10.04
N LYS A 358 15.30 1.30 11.12
CA LYS A 358 14.53 1.35 12.36
C LYS A 358 13.53 2.50 12.25
N ALA A 359 12.27 2.26 12.57
CA ALA A 359 11.23 3.28 12.68
C ALA A 359 10.66 3.26 14.10
N VAL A 360 10.49 4.42 14.70
CA VAL A 360 9.98 4.61 16.06
C VAL A 360 8.77 5.52 16.02
N ASN A 361 7.68 5.11 16.64
CA ASN A 361 6.48 5.91 16.86
C ASN A 361 6.05 5.81 18.31
N GLY A 362 6.23 6.89 19.07
CA GLY A 362 6.05 6.87 20.51
C GLY A 362 6.96 5.83 21.18
N THR A 363 6.37 4.88 21.90
CA THR A 363 7.10 3.77 22.56
C THR A 363 7.33 2.56 21.66
N LYS A 364 6.71 2.50 20.45
CA LYS A 364 6.82 1.36 19.55
C LYS A 364 8.01 1.51 18.63
N THR A 365 8.78 0.44 18.50
CA THR A 365 9.89 0.33 17.55
C THR A 365 9.64 -0.84 16.61
N LEU A 366 9.75 -0.61 15.31
CA LEU A 366 9.68 -1.63 14.27
C LEU A 366 10.85 -1.47 13.30
N TYR A 367 11.12 -2.54 12.54
CA TYR A 367 12.20 -2.58 11.56
C TYR A 367 11.66 -2.91 10.18
N SER A 368 12.29 -2.33 9.14
CA SER A 368 12.04 -2.70 7.75
C SER A 368 12.54 -4.12 7.46
N ASN A 369 12.32 -4.58 6.22
CA ASN A 369 13.12 -5.66 5.64
C ASN A 369 14.61 -5.30 5.66
N ILE A 370 15.45 -6.33 5.51
CA ILE A 370 16.90 -6.18 5.37
C ILE A 370 17.22 -5.85 3.90
N CYS A 371 18.14 -4.91 3.68
CA CYS A 371 18.78 -4.69 2.40
C CYS A 371 20.16 -5.32 2.41
N THR A 372 20.42 -6.24 1.47
CA THR A 372 21.76 -6.78 1.24
C THR A 372 22.47 -5.93 0.20
N VAL A 373 23.56 -5.28 0.60
CA VAL A 373 24.44 -4.53 -0.28
C VAL A 373 25.59 -5.41 -0.70
N THR A 374 25.70 -5.70 -2.01
CA THR A 374 26.83 -6.44 -2.58
C THR A 374 27.78 -5.46 -3.23
N ASN A 375 29.05 -5.48 -2.80
CA ASN A 375 30.11 -4.71 -3.44
C ASN A 375 30.90 -5.63 -4.37
N SER A 376 30.62 -5.56 -5.66
CA SER A 376 31.25 -6.42 -6.66
C SER A 376 32.77 -6.23 -6.77
N MET A 377 33.31 -5.12 -6.27
CA MET A 377 34.76 -4.93 -6.18
C MET A 377 35.44 -5.93 -5.26
N TYR A 378 34.70 -6.57 -4.36
CA TYR A 378 35.20 -7.57 -3.42
C TYR A 378 34.78 -8.99 -3.77
N GLU A 379 34.18 -9.20 -4.96
CA GLU A 379 33.94 -10.55 -5.47
C GLU A 379 35.28 -11.30 -5.62
N PRO A 380 35.33 -12.58 -5.22
CA PRO A 380 36.54 -13.38 -5.34
C PRO A 380 36.94 -13.57 -6.79
N LEU A 381 38.26 -13.69 -7.03
CA LEU A 381 38.81 -14.06 -8.34
C LEU A 381 38.20 -15.39 -8.80
N THR A 382 37.67 -15.47 -10.01
CA THR A 382 37.34 -16.74 -10.68
C THR A 382 38.39 -17.02 -11.76
N ALA A 383 38.81 -18.29 -11.86
CA ALA A 383 39.86 -18.67 -12.82
C ALA A 383 39.35 -18.80 -14.25
N GLY A 384 38.02 -18.83 -14.43
CA GLY A 384 37.43 -19.25 -15.70
C GLY A 384 37.77 -20.69 -16.04
N SER A 385 37.56 -21.08 -17.27
CA SER A 385 37.80 -22.46 -17.75
C SER A 385 38.57 -22.48 -19.09
N ILE A 386 39.15 -23.62 -19.37
CA ILE A 386 39.86 -23.94 -20.63
C ILE A 386 39.28 -25.22 -21.20
N ALA A 387 39.63 -25.58 -22.43
CA ALA A 387 39.23 -26.85 -23.02
C ALA A 387 39.65 -28.05 -22.13
N ASP A 388 38.75 -29.02 -21.90
CA ASP A 388 39.00 -30.16 -21.00
C ASP A 388 39.95 -31.19 -21.66
N THR A 389 39.77 -31.42 -22.95
CA THR A 389 40.50 -32.43 -23.69
C THR A 389 40.80 -31.95 -25.12
N LEU A 390 41.98 -32.24 -25.58
CA LEU A 390 42.39 -32.00 -26.95
C LEU A 390 43.05 -33.25 -27.52
N LEU A 391 42.71 -33.56 -28.75
CA LEU A 391 43.37 -34.60 -29.55
C LEU A 391 44.16 -33.91 -30.67
N ILE A 392 45.45 -34.16 -30.72
CA ILE A 392 46.33 -33.63 -31.76
C ILE A 392 47.01 -34.82 -32.51
N ASP A 393 47.51 -34.52 -33.69
CA ASP A 393 48.18 -35.46 -34.54
C ASP A 393 49.40 -34.81 -35.13
N THR A 394 50.43 -34.70 -34.34
CA THR A 394 51.64 -34.06 -34.80
C THR A 394 52.88 -34.76 -34.23
N ALA A 395 53.81 -35.11 -35.12
CA ALA A 395 55.14 -35.57 -34.81
C ALA A 395 56.19 -34.43 -35.02
N ASN A 396 55.75 -33.26 -35.53
CA ASN A 396 56.64 -32.14 -35.78
C ASN A 396 56.86 -31.33 -34.50
N PRO A 397 58.07 -31.24 -33.94
CA PRO A 397 58.34 -30.49 -32.70
C PRO A 397 58.15 -28.99 -32.85
N ASN A 398 58.06 -28.47 -34.07
CA ASN A 398 57.79 -27.04 -34.34
C ASN A 398 56.33 -26.69 -34.49
N GLU A 399 55.45 -27.68 -34.44
CA GLU A 399 54.03 -27.46 -34.50
C GLU A 399 53.50 -26.94 -33.15
N GLN A 400 52.56 -26.03 -33.21
CA GLN A 400 52.06 -25.32 -32.02
C GLN A 400 50.75 -25.97 -31.54
N LEU A 401 50.72 -26.31 -30.27
CA LEU A 401 49.52 -26.61 -29.54
C LEU A 401 48.81 -25.32 -29.17
N ARG A 402 47.50 -25.26 -29.42
CA ARG A 402 46.67 -24.17 -28.96
C ARG A 402 45.58 -24.72 -27.99
N ILE A 403 45.56 -24.25 -26.77
CA ILE A 403 44.50 -24.49 -25.79
C ILE A 403 43.70 -23.21 -25.61
N ASN A 404 42.46 -23.21 -26.03
CA ASN A 404 41.60 -22.04 -25.93
C ASN A 404 40.96 -21.90 -24.57
N SER A 405 40.77 -20.67 -24.14
CA SER A 405 39.88 -20.33 -23.03
C SER A 405 38.44 -20.61 -23.45
N THR A 406 37.68 -21.33 -22.63
CA THR A 406 36.23 -21.56 -22.80
C THR A 406 35.43 -20.58 -21.98
N GLN A 407 36.03 -20.08 -20.89
CA GLN A 407 35.49 -19.01 -20.06
C GLN A 407 36.66 -18.17 -19.52
N ALA A 408 36.60 -16.85 -19.69
CA ALA A 408 37.58 -15.92 -19.12
C ALA A 408 37.59 -15.98 -17.60
N ALA A 409 38.73 -15.70 -16.98
CA ALA A 409 38.77 -15.39 -15.57
C ALA A 409 38.15 -14.03 -15.31
N VAL A 410 37.57 -13.83 -14.11
CA VAL A 410 36.99 -12.54 -13.73
C VAL A 410 37.61 -12.07 -12.41
N CYS A 411 38.06 -10.83 -12.39
CA CYS A 411 38.47 -10.10 -11.20
C CYS A 411 38.00 -8.66 -11.31
N PRO A 412 37.09 -8.17 -10.44
CA PRO A 412 36.61 -6.79 -10.53
C PRO A 412 37.61 -5.75 -10.03
N ARG A 413 38.67 -6.15 -9.32
CA ARG A 413 39.57 -5.26 -8.61
C ARG A 413 40.74 -4.74 -9.46
N SER A 414 41.29 -5.60 -10.31
CA SER A 414 42.48 -5.26 -11.12
C SER A 414 42.55 -6.16 -12.37
N ALA A 415 43.51 -5.80 -13.26
CA ALA A 415 43.78 -6.62 -14.43
C ALA A 415 44.28 -8.01 -14.05
N ILE A 416 43.79 -9.01 -14.73
CA ILE A 416 44.15 -10.40 -14.52
C ILE A 416 45.47 -10.69 -15.22
N ARG A 417 46.37 -11.34 -14.54
CA ARG A 417 47.61 -11.90 -15.10
C ARG A 417 47.43 -13.40 -15.20
N TYR A 418 47.74 -13.93 -16.39
CA TYR A 418 47.71 -15.35 -16.65
C TYR A 418 49.14 -15.93 -16.65
N THR A 419 49.29 -17.16 -16.17
CA THR A 419 50.42 -18.02 -16.37
C THR A 419 49.90 -19.44 -16.63
N TRP A 420 50.68 -20.20 -17.40
CA TRP A 420 50.35 -21.56 -17.71
C TRP A 420 51.30 -22.53 -17.08
N GLU A 421 50.79 -23.67 -16.71
CA GLU A 421 51.59 -24.73 -16.10
C GLU A 421 51.32 -26.05 -16.84
N THR A 422 52.38 -26.84 -17.01
CA THR A 422 52.32 -28.22 -17.52
C THR A 422 52.68 -29.17 -16.39
N LYS A 423 52.09 -30.36 -16.37
CA LYS A 423 52.36 -31.38 -15.39
C LYS A 423 53.56 -32.22 -15.82
N THR A 424 54.58 -32.30 -15.00
CA THR A 424 55.78 -33.13 -15.19
C THR A 424 55.89 -34.07 -13.96
N GLY A 425 55.69 -35.36 -14.15
CA GLY A 425 55.50 -36.31 -13.03
C GLY A 425 54.32 -35.90 -12.16
N ASP A 426 54.52 -35.71 -10.88
CA ASP A 426 53.50 -35.28 -9.95
C ASP A 426 53.48 -33.76 -9.70
N SER A 427 54.40 -32.99 -10.32
CA SER A 427 54.56 -31.58 -10.10
C SER A 427 54.06 -30.74 -11.29
N TRP A 428 53.57 -29.56 -10.96
CA TRP A 428 53.20 -28.54 -11.96
C TRP A 428 54.37 -27.56 -12.18
N THR A 429 54.77 -27.37 -13.43
CA THR A 429 55.88 -26.52 -13.81
C THR A 429 55.35 -25.39 -14.70
N THR A 430 55.76 -24.16 -14.39
CA THR A 430 55.37 -22.98 -15.18
C THR A 430 55.98 -23.01 -16.57
N ILE A 431 55.17 -22.73 -17.58
CA ILE A 431 55.63 -22.61 -18.97
C ILE A 431 56.11 -21.17 -19.17
N PRO A 432 57.40 -20.97 -19.45
CA PRO A 432 57.96 -19.63 -19.62
C PRO A 432 57.25 -18.86 -20.74
N SER A 433 57.00 -17.56 -20.53
CA SER A 433 56.36 -16.63 -21.49
C SER A 433 54.92 -16.97 -21.90
N ALA A 434 54.30 -17.97 -21.30
CA ALA A 434 52.87 -18.30 -21.52
C ALA A 434 51.99 -17.43 -20.61
N VAL A 435 51.64 -16.23 -21.10
CA VAL A 435 50.93 -15.20 -20.30
C VAL A 435 49.55 -14.82 -20.86
N GLY A 436 49.13 -15.50 -21.90
CA GLY A 436 47.84 -15.22 -22.53
C GLY A 436 46.68 -15.93 -21.86
N GLU A 437 45.46 -15.51 -22.17
CA GLU A 437 44.20 -16.18 -21.76
C GLU A 437 44.11 -17.57 -22.36
N SER A 438 44.59 -17.76 -23.60
CA SER A 438 44.77 -19.03 -24.27
C SER A 438 46.27 -19.37 -24.34
N LEU A 439 46.58 -20.67 -24.31
CA LEU A 439 47.96 -21.14 -24.47
C LEU A 439 48.30 -21.35 -25.93
N VAL A 440 49.49 -20.88 -26.32
CA VAL A 440 50.14 -21.31 -27.56
C VAL A 440 51.54 -21.76 -27.14
N THR A 441 51.87 -23.04 -27.39
CA THR A 441 53.13 -23.67 -26.99
C THR A 441 53.53 -24.74 -28.01
N PRO A 442 54.76 -25.16 -28.09
CA PRO A 442 55.11 -26.34 -28.91
C PRO A 442 54.31 -27.57 -28.53
N ALA A 443 53.97 -28.38 -29.48
CA ALA A 443 53.23 -29.60 -29.24
C ALA A 443 54.01 -30.55 -28.33
N PRO A 444 53.30 -31.30 -27.45
CA PRO A 444 53.98 -32.25 -26.54
C PRO A 444 54.55 -33.43 -27.33
N MET A 445 55.81 -33.78 -26.98
CA MET A 445 56.53 -34.95 -27.54
C MET A 445 56.28 -36.24 -26.73
N THR A 446 55.07 -36.32 -26.14
CA THR A 446 54.60 -37.45 -25.36
C THR A 446 53.19 -37.78 -25.74
N PHE A 447 52.75 -39.02 -25.51
CA PHE A 447 51.36 -39.46 -25.80
C PHE A 447 50.35 -38.60 -25.04
N THR A 448 50.61 -38.27 -23.79
CA THR A 448 49.73 -37.43 -22.98
C THR A 448 50.47 -36.26 -22.34
N ALA A 449 49.86 -35.14 -22.27
CA ALA A 449 50.35 -33.98 -21.50
C ALA A 449 49.16 -33.26 -20.84
N MET A 450 49.37 -32.73 -19.64
CA MET A 450 48.34 -32.01 -18.91
C MET A 450 48.75 -30.54 -18.72
N TYR A 451 47.76 -29.68 -18.89
CA TYR A 451 47.96 -28.22 -18.77
C TYR A 451 46.89 -27.61 -17.89
N ARG A 452 47.22 -26.55 -17.18
CA ARG A 452 46.25 -25.68 -16.47
C ARG A 452 46.66 -24.24 -16.57
N ARG A 453 45.68 -23.36 -16.51
CA ARG A 453 45.88 -21.93 -16.48
C ARG A 453 45.77 -21.44 -15.05
N LYS A 454 46.71 -20.66 -14.59
CA LYS A 454 46.66 -19.91 -13.35
C LYS A 454 46.29 -18.46 -13.67
N ALA A 455 45.21 -17.98 -13.09
CA ALA A 455 44.81 -16.59 -13.09
C ALA A 455 45.23 -15.96 -11.76
N ALA A 456 45.81 -14.77 -11.82
CA ALA A 456 46.27 -13.99 -10.65
C ALA A 456 45.67 -12.59 -10.71
N CYS A 457 45.12 -12.12 -9.60
CA CYS A 457 44.57 -10.80 -9.42
C CYS A 457 44.87 -10.33 -8.00
N ASP A 458 45.58 -9.19 -7.87
CA ASP A 458 46.12 -8.72 -6.60
C ASP A 458 46.92 -9.82 -5.90
N HIS A 459 46.47 -10.28 -4.75
CA HIS A 459 47.08 -11.34 -3.96
C HIS A 459 46.38 -12.71 -4.10
N GLU A 460 45.35 -12.80 -4.91
CA GLU A 460 44.60 -14.04 -5.14
C GLU A 460 45.12 -14.79 -6.37
N ASN A 461 45.13 -16.09 -6.27
CA ASN A 461 45.45 -16.99 -7.36
C ASN A 461 44.37 -18.07 -7.45
N ARG A 462 43.91 -18.39 -8.66
CA ARG A 462 42.97 -19.49 -8.94
C ARG A 462 43.45 -20.25 -10.17
N TYR A 463 43.10 -21.51 -10.22
CA TYR A 463 43.42 -22.40 -11.33
C TYR A 463 42.18 -22.79 -12.10
N SER A 464 42.31 -22.88 -13.43
CA SER A 464 41.28 -23.45 -14.29
C SER A 464 41.12 -24.97 -14.05
N ASN A 465 40.17 -25.58 -14.75
CA ASN A 465 40.17 -27.01 -15.00
C ASN A 465 41.50 -27.44 -15.66
N ILE A 466 41.80 -28.74 -15.65
CA ILE A 466 42.96 -29.31 -16.32
C ILE A 466 42.54 -29.68 -17.74
N CYS A 467 43.34 -29.29 -18.72
CA CYS A 467 43.26 -29.75 -20.08
C CYS A 467 44.20 -30.95 -20.31
N THR A 468 43.66 -32.09 -20.72
CA THR A 468 44.45 -33.24 -21.12
C THR A 468 44.61 -33.26 -22.63
N VAL A 469 45.82 -33.21 -23.10
CA VAL A 469 46.18 -33.27 -24.51
C VAL A 469 46.70 -34.65 -24.86
N TYR A 470 46.06 -35.32 -25.80
CA TYR A 470 46.49 -36.59 -26.36
C TYR A 470 47.13 -36.37 -27.74
N ASN A 471 48.39 -36.77 -27.89
CA ASN A 471 49.09 -36.70 -29.16
C ASN A 471 49.18 -38.13 -29.80
N LYS A 472 48.30 -38.40 -30.74
CA LYS A 472 48.19 -39.71 -31.38
C LYS A 472 49.39 -40.10 -32.21
N SER A 473 50.24 -39.14 -32.67
CA SER A 473 51.48 -39.43 -33.39
C SER A 473 52.49 -40.25 -32.59
N PHE A 474 52.33 -40.29 -31.23
CA PHE A 474 53.18 -41.06 -30.34
C PHE A 474 52.56 -42.40 -29.92
N LEU A 475 51.48 -42.80 -30.57
CA LEU A 475 50.92 -44.15 -30.46
C LEU A 475 51.79 -45.10 -31.32
N SER A 476 52.78 -45.74 -30.73
CA SER A 476 53.66 -46.67 -31.46
C SER A 476 52.94 -48.04 -31.59
N GLY A 477 52.64 -48.45 -32.83
CA GLY A 477 52.59 -49.86 -33.22
C GLY A 477 51.30 -50.64 -32.97
N GLY A 478 50.18 -49.99 -32.69
CA GLY A 478 48.86 -50.66 -32.59
C GLY A 478 47.86 -50.05 -33.57
N THR A 479 47.07 -50.87 -34.24
CA THR A 479 45.91 -50.42 -35.01
C THR A 479 44.91 -49.84 -34.03
N ILE A 480 44.68 -48.54 -34.13
CA ILE A 480 43.58 -47.89 -33.37
C ILE A 480 42.28 -48.44 -33.95
N PRO A 481 41.38 -49.02 -33.15
CA PRO A 481 40.03 -49.28 -33.59
C PRO A 481 39.41 -47.95 -34.02
N GLU A 482 38.63 -47.95 -35.09
CA GLU A 482 37.95 -46.88 -35.72
C GLU A 482 37.44 -45.80 -34.75
N LEU A 483 37.74 -44.56 -35.03
CA LEU A 483 37.48 -43.42 -34.24
C LEU A 483 36.04 -43.42 -33.72
N ILE A 484 35.83 -43.57 -32.44
CA ILE A 484 34.55 -43.31 -31.82
C ILE A 484 34.40 -41.79 -31.78
N GLU A 485 33.55 -41.21 -32.60
CA GLU A 485 33.09 -39.83 -32.51
C GLU A 485 32.59 -39.59 -31.11
N LEU A 486 33.30 -38.77 -30.35
CA LEU A 486 32.87 -38.29 -29.04
C LEU A 486 31.65 -37.39 -29.23
N ASN A 487 30.48 -37.96 -29.15
CA ASN A 487 29.25 -37.22 -29.06
C ASN A 487 29.28 -36.38 -27.76
N LYS A 488 28.86 -35.14 -27.87
CA LYS A 488 28.85 -34.08 -26.84
C LYS A 488 28.01 -34.38 -25.57
N THR A 489 27.54 -35.60 -25.38
CA THR A 489 26.69 -35.97 -24.25
C THR A 489 27.13 -37.36 -23.71
N GLY A 490 27.95 -37.35 -22.65
CA GLY A 490 28.10 -38.52 -21.77
C GLY A 490 29.53 -39.05 -21.60
N PHE A 491 29.91 -39.22 -20.35
CA PHE A 491 31.15 -39.88 -19.93
C PHE A 491 31.14 -41.33 -20.39
N ASN A 492 31.97 -41.72 -21.35
CA ASN A 492 32.32 -43.13 -21.60
C ASN A 492 33.71 -43.40 -21.09
N ARG A 493 33.84 -44.40 -20.20
CA ARG A 493 35.12 -44.95 -19.75
C ARG A 493 35.74 -45.71 -20.89
N PHE A 494 36.98 -45.38 -21.26
CA PHE A 494 37.80 -46.16 -22.18
C PHE A 494 38.44 -47.31 -21.45
N TYR A 495 38.18 -48.53 -21.87
CA TYR A 495 38.97 -49.69 -21.50
C TYR A 495 39.97 -49.97 -22.65
N PHE A 496 41.26 -50.01 -22.28
CA PHE A 496 42.26 -50.51 -23.20
C PHE A 496 42.53 -51.98 -22.86
N ASP A 497 42.14 -52.86 -23.77
CA ASP A 497 42.68 -54.22 -23.70
C ASP A 497 44.11 -54.19 -24.22
N ILE A 498 45.08 -54.48 -23.34
CA ILE A 498 46.47 -54.66 -23.68
C ILE A 498 46.65 -56.16 -23.88
N PRO A 499 46.89 -56.64 -25.08
CA PRO A 499 47.30 -58.04 -25.26
C PRO A 499 48.73 -58.18 -24.74
N TYR A 500 48.96 -59.24 -23.96
CA TYR A 500 50.26 -59.68 -23.49
C TYR A 500 51.21 -60.08 -24.63
#